data_6949d1302ad74d90392b65bf0c073191
#
_entry.id   6949d1302ad74d90392b65bf0c073191
#
_cell.length_a   1.000
_cell.length_b   1.000
_cell.length_c   1.000
_cell.angle_alpha   90.00
_cell.angle_beta   90.00
_cell.angle_gamma   90.00
#
_symmetry.space_group_name_H-M   'P 1'
#
loop_
_entity.id
_entity.type
_entity.pdbx_description
1 polymer ?
#
loop_
_entity_poly.entity_id
_entity_poly.type
_entity_poly.pdbx_seq_one_letter_code
_entity_poly.pdbx_strand_id
1 'polypeptide(L)'
;MTRRRRSRPLTRDEVIDAALGIVDAAGLEALTMRRLAADLGVEAMSLYYHVPSKDVLLDWTVDRMRTELRLPDDVPGDWADSLEAVFMEYRRVLTAHPNMLPLAARRTGTEGMSGLEFLIEQGLPVEDAVDLYQSLVGFTVGYALLGSAAIEAVWSGLPPALGDRLREWRDDTFRRTLRTLLDGYRHRERGA
;
A
#
# COMPACT_ATOMS: atom_id res chain seq x y z
N MET A 1 39.49 -1.06 7.21
CA MET A 1 38.55 -0.48 6.24
C MET A 1 38.07 0.86 6.79
N THR A 2 38.49 1.97 6.19
CA THR A 2 38.23 3.32 6.67
C THR A 2 36.78 3.67 6.35
N ARG A 3 35.96 3.85 7.39
CA ARG A 3 34.54 4.24 7.32
C ARG A 3 34.47 5.62 6.68
N ARG A 4 33.95 5.72 5.48
CA ARG A 4 33.76 6.98 4.73
C ARG A 4 32.76 7.83 5.52
N ARG A 5 33.26 8.87 6.19
CA ARG A 5 32.44 9.79 6.97
C ARG A 5 31.49 10.52 6.01
N ARG A 6 30.20 10.48 6.27
CA ARG A 6 29.17 11.19 5.51
C ARG A 6 29.48 12.69 5.51
N SER A 7 29.40 13.33 4.34
CA SER A 7 29.68 14.78 4.19
C SER A 7 28.47 15.65 4.48
N ARG A 8 27.27 15.05 4.59
CA ARG A 8 26.00 15.74 4.83
C ARG A 8 25.24 15.09 6.01
N PRO A 9 24.52 15.90 6.84
CA PRO A 9 23.66 15.36 7.89
C PRO A 9 22.63 14.38 7.31
N LEU A 10 22.30 13.33 8.06
CA LEU A 10 21.25 12.39 7.75
C LEU A 10 19.89 13.11 7.86
N THR A 11 18.98 12.84 6.94
CA THR A 11 17.61 13.32 6.99
C THR A 11 16.63 12.20 7.33
N ARG A 12 15.43 12.55 7.81
CA ARG A 12 14.35 11.58 8.06
C ARG A 12 13.98 10.85 6.76
N ASP A 13 13.82 11.58 5.67
CA ASP A 13 13.44 11.00 4.37
C ASP A 13 14.46 9.98 3.87
N GLU A 14 15.75 10.24 4.02
CA GLU A 14 16.79 9.27 3.68
C GLU A 14 16.72 8.00 4.53
N VAL A 15 16.30 8.11 5.80
CA VAL A 15 16.09 6.95 6.68
C VAL A 15 14.89 6.13 6.20
N ILE A 16 13.79 6.80 5.84
CA ILE A 16 12.57 6.15 5.36
C ILE A 16 12.81 5.50 3.99
N ASP A 17 13.45 6.21 3.05
CA ASP A 17 13.77 5.69 1.72
C ASP A 17 14.67 4.45 1.79
N ALA A 18 15.69 4.48 2.66
CA ALA A 18 16.55 3.31 2.88
C ALA A 18 15.79 2.14 3.52
N ALA A 19 14.85 2.42 4.44
CA ALA A 19 14.01 1.39 5.04
C ALA A 19 13.11 0.72 4.00
N LEU A 20 12.43 1.50 3.14
CA LEU A 20 11.62 1.00 2.03
C LEU A 20 12.47 0.14 1.09
N GLY A 21 13.65 0.61 0.69
CA GLY A 21 14.56 -0.15 -0.17
C GLY A 21 15.03 -1.48 0.44
N ILE A 22 15.24 -1.55 1.75
CA ILE A 22 15.58 -2.81 2.43
C ILE A 22 14.40 -3.79 2.39
N VAL A 23 13.18 -3.31 2.64
CA VAL A 23 11.98 -4.16 2.60
C VAL A 23 11.73 -4.67 1.20
N ASP A 24 11.79 -3.81 0.19
CA ASP A 24 11.60 -4.20 -1.22
C ASP A 24 12.62 -5.24 -1.68
N ALA A 25 13.87 -5.07 -1.30
CA ALA A 25 14.93 -5.96 -1.72
C ALA A 25 14.96 -7.31 -0.98
N ALA A 26 14.55 -7.35 0.30
CA ALA A 26 14.82 -8.51 1.15
C ALA A 26 13.70 -8.85 2.14
N GLY A 27 12.54 -8.21 2.05
CA GLY A 27 11.38 -8.44 2.91
C GLY A 27 11.46 -7.74 4.26
N LEU A 28 10.31 -7.71 4.94
CA LEU A 28 10.10 -6.98 6.19
C LEU A 28 11.04 -7.43 7.33
N GLU A 29 11.30 -8.74 7.43
CA GLU A 29 12.17 -9.31 8.46
C GLU A 29 13.64 -8.87 8.32
N ALA A 30 14.03 -8.49 7.11
CA ALA A 30 15.37 -7.98 6.84
C ALA A 30 15.57 -6.56 7.39
N LEU A 31 14.51 -5.80 7.65
CA LEU A 31 14.57 -4.46 8.19
C LEU A 31 14.85 -4.50 9.71
N THR A 32 16.10 -4.28 10.07
CA THR A 32 16.54 -4.06 11.45
C THR A 32 17.23 -2.71 11.58
N MET A 33 17.14 -2.07 12.75
CA MET A 33 17.82 -0.78 12.98
C MET A 33 19.33 -0.89 12.74
N ARG A 34 19.92 -2.04 13.04
CA ARG A 34 21.35 -2.30 12.79
C ARG A 34 21.67 -2.37 11.29
N ARG A 35 20.86 -3.06 10.49
CA ARG A 35 21.03 -3.13 9.03
C ARG A 35 20.85 -1.77 8.40
N LEU A 36 19.77 -1.07 8.75
CA LEU A 36 19.47 0.27 8.26
C LEU A 36 20.63 1.25 8.56
N ALA A 37 21.16 1.22 9.77
CA ALA A 37 22.31 2.05 10.13
C ALA A 37 23.57 1.70 9.32
N ALA A 38 23.81 0.40 9.09
CA ALA A 38 24.93 -0.05 8.27
C ALA A 38 24.80 0.42 6.82
N ASP A 39 23.63 0.30 6.21
CA ASP A 39 23.34 0.75 4.84
C ASP A 39 23.49 2.26 4.69
N LEU A 40 23.09 3.02 5.70
CA LEU A 40 23.22 4.47 5.75
C LEU A 40 24.63 4.94 6.17
N GLY A 41 25.52 4.03 6.60
CA GLY A 41 26.87 4.37 7.04
C GLY A 41 26.92 5.16 8.35
N VAL A 42 25.92 5.00 9.23
CA VAL A 42 25.83 5.67 10.54
C VAL A 42 25.84 4.67 11.69
N GLU A 43 25.82 5.14 12.93
CA GLU A 43 25.60 4.29 14.10
C GLU A 43 24.10 4.11 14.38
N ALA A 44 23.71 2.93 14.86
CA ALA A 44 22.30 2.63 15.11
C ALA A 44 21.62 3.65 16.05
N MET A 45 22.36 4.14 17.04
CA MET A 45 21.86 5.19 17.95
C MET A 45 21.56 6.50 17.25
N SER A 46 22.26 6.82 16.16
CA SER A 46 22.02 8.03 15.37
C SER A 46 20.67 8.02 14.67
N LEU A 47 20.14 6.83 14.36
CA LEU A 47 18.80 6.72 13.75
C LEU A 47 17.71 7.21 14.68
N TYR A 48 17.85 6.98 16.00
CA TYR A 48 16.82 7.37 16.97
C TYR A 48 16.68 8.89 17.16
N TYR A 49 17.63 9.69 16.65
CA TYR A 49 17.45 11.15 16.53
C TYR A 49 16.46 11.53 15.42
N HIS A 50 16.30 10.65 14.42
CA HIS A 50 15.43 10.90 13.25
C HIS A 50 14.11 10.12 13.34
N VAL A 51 14.11 8.98 14.03
CA VAL A 51 12.98 8.06 14.11
C VAL A 51 12.81 7.59 15.56
N PRO A 52 11.69 7.89 16.24
CA PRO A 52 11.51 7.57 17.66
C PRO A 52 11.56 6.07 17.97
N SER A 53 11.06 5.22 17.04
CA SER A 53 11.03 3.77 17.19
C SER A 53 10.98 3.07 15.84
N LYS A 54 11.24 1.75 15.84
CA LYS A 54 11.05 0.92 14.64
C LYS A 54 9.57 0.93 14.17
N ASP A 55 8.62 0.93 15.10
CA ASP A 55 7.20 0.95 14.76
C ASP A 55 6.80 2.22 14.03
N VAL A 56 7.25 3.39 14.51
CA VAL A 56 7.04 4.67 13.81
C VAL A 56 7.73 4.67 12.43
N LEU A 57 8.93 4.09 12.32
CA LEU A 57 9.59 3.94 11.02
C LEU A 57 8.75 3.11 10.05
N LEU A 58 8.16 2.02 10.52
CA LEU A 58 7.30 1.18 9.69
C LEU A 58 6.05 1.92 9.22
N ASP A 59 5.42 2.74 10.07
CA ASP A 59 4.30 3.60 9.66
C ASP A 59 4.73 4.57 8.56
N TRP A 60 5.83 5.29 8.77
CA TRP A 60 6.37 6.22 7.78
C TRP A 60 6.82 5.54 6.48
N THR A 61 7.26 4.28 6.54
CA THR A 61 7.62 3.53 5.33
C THR A 61 6.37 3.18 4.50
N VAL A 62 5.24 2.89 5.15
CA VAL A 62 3.94 2.71 4.46
C VAL A 62 3.47 4.03 3.86
N ASP A 63 3.52 5.12 4.62
CA ASP A 63 3.14 6.44 4.12
C ASP A 63 4.02 6.84 2.93
N ARG A 64 5.33 6.59 3.00
CA ARG A 64 6.27 6.83 1.89
C ARG A 64 5.90 6.06 0.63
N MET A 65 5.59 4.77 0.74
CA MET A 65 5.11 3.97 -0.39
C MET A 65 3.83 4.58 -1.00
N ARG A 66 2.92 5.09 -0.17
CA ARG A 66 1.68 5.73 -0.63
C ARG A 66 1.91 7.04 -1.38
N THR A 67 3.00 7.77 -1.10
CA THR A 67 3.32 8.99 -1.88
C THR A 67 3.61 8.70 -3.35
N GLU A 68 3.73 7.44 -3.74
CA GLU A 68 3.85 7.01 -5.14
C GLU A 68 2.51 6.93 -5.88
N LEU A 69 1.38 7.13 -5.18
CA LEU A 69 0.06 7.23 -5.82
C LEU A 69 0.04 8.42 -6.78
N ARG A 70 -0.29 8.16 -8.03
CA ARG A 70 -0.40 9.17 -9.09
C ARG A 70 -1.87 9.41 -9.37
N LEU A 71 -2.48 10.22 -8.52
CA LEU A 71 -3.90 10.56 -8.69
C LEU A 71 -4.03 11.72 -9.67
N PRO A 72 -5.00 11.68 -10.60
CA PRO A 72 -5.32 12.83 -11.44
C PRO A 72 -5.87 13.96 -10.55
N ASP A 73 -5.56 15.20 -10.92
CA ASP A 73 -6.04 16.40 -10.19
C ASP A 73 -7.57 16.53 -10.22
N ASP A 74 -8.21 15.98 -11.25
CA ASP A 74 -9.66 15.93 -11.41
C ASP A 74 -10.06 14.58 -11.99
N VAL A 75 -11.01 13.93 -11.34
CA VAL A 75 -11.66 12.70 -11.82
C VAL A 75 -13.09 13.04 -12.19
N PRO A 76 -13.45 13.05 -13.49
CA PRO A 76 -14.83 13.30 -13.89
C PRO A 76 -15.78 12.24 -13.34
N GLY A 77 -16.89 12.67 -12.76
CA GLY A 77 -17.89 11.76 -12.22
C GLY A 77 -18.24 12.06 -10.77
N ASP A 78 -18.61 11.04 -10.03
CA ASP A 78 -18.94 11.17 -8.61
C ASP A 78 -17.83 10.55 -7.71
N TRP A 79 -18.13 10.47 -6.42
CA TRP A 79 -17.22 9.93 -5.42
C TRP A 79 -16.76 8.50 -5.72
N ALA A 80 -17.58 7.67 -6.37
CA ALA A 80 -17.21 6.29 -6.68
C ALA A 80 -16.21 6.22 -7.85
N ASP A 81 -16.31 7.12 -8.83
CA ASP A 81 -15.32 7.22 -9.90
C ASP A 81 -13.96 7.67 -9.34
N SER A 82 -13.99 8.60 -8.38
CA SER A 82 -12.78 9.05 -7.66
C SER A 82 -12.14 7.90 -6.88
N LEU A 83 -12.92 7.11 -6.14
CA LEU A 83 -12.41 5.94 -5.42
C LEU A 83 -11.92 4.84 -6.37
N GLU A 84 -12.57 4.62 -7.50
CA GLU A 84 -12.04 3.68 -8.50
C GLU A 84 -10.63 4.09 -8.91
N ALA A 85 -10.41 5.35 -9.25
CA ALA A 85 -9.08 5.84 -9.64
C ALA A 85 -8.06 5.65 -8.52
N VAL A 86 -8.40 5.99 -7.28
CA VAL A 86 -7.53 5.82 -6.09
C VAL A 86 -7.16 4.36 -5.90
N PHE A 87 -8.12 3.44 -5.90
CA PHE A 87 -7.87 2.03 -5.61
C PHE A 87 -7.20 1.27 -6.76
N MET A 88 -7.41 1.70 -8.01
CA MET A 88 -6.63 1.23 -9.16
C MET A 88 -5.15 1.60 -8.99
N GLU A 89 -4.88 2.83 -8.59
CA GLU A 89 -3.52 3.32 -8.39
C GLU A 89 -2.89 2.70 -7.13
N TYR A 90 -3.64 2.54 -6.04
CA TYR A 90 -3.19 1.85 -4.83
C TYR A 90 -2.78 0.41 -5.13
N ARG A 91 -3.58 -0.32 -5.93
CA ARG A 91 -3.20 -1.65 -6.40
C ARG A 91 -1.89 -1.62 -7.20
N ARG A 92 -1.68 -0.65 -8.10
CA ARG A 92 -0.44 -0.50 -8.85
C ARG A 92 0.76 -0.36 -7.92
N VAL A 93 0.66 0.50 -6.91
CA VAL A 93 1.71 0.72 -5.91
C VAL A 93 1.97 -0.56 -5.11
N LEU A 94 0.93 -1.22 -4.60
CA LEU A 94 1.08 -2.47 -3.85
C LEU A 94 1.74 -3.58 -4.68
N THR A 95 1.44 -3.64 -5.99
CA THR A 95 2.04 -4.62 -6.90
C THR A 95 3.52 -4.30 -7.17
N ALA A 96 3.90 -3.03 -7.16
CA ALA A 96 5.30 -2.60 -7.27
C ALA A 96 6.11 -2.93 -6.01
N HIS A 97 5.45 -3.01 -4.83
CA HIS A 97 6.08 -3.27 -3.53
C HIS A 97 5.53 -4.55 -2.85
N PRO A 98 5.68 -5.74 -3.45
CA PRO A 98 5.04 -6.96 -2.94
C PRO A 98 5.49 -7.33 -1.53
N ASN A 99 6.70 -6.99 -1.14
CA ASN A 99 7.23 -7.21 0.20
C ASN A 99 6.65 -6.28 1.27
N MET A 100 5.98 -5.19 0.86
CA MET A 100 5.26 -4.28 1.74
C MET A 100 3.83 -4.75 2.06
N LEU A 101 3.26 -5.70 1.32
CA LEU A 101 1.87 -6.17 1.49
C LEU A 101 1.52 -6.57 2.93
N PRO A 102 2.34 -7.35 3.67
CA PRO A 102 2.02 -7.70 5.05
C PRO A 102 2.00 -6.48 5.99
N LEU A 103 2.79 -5.47 5.68
CA LEU A 103 2.84 -4.24 6.45
C LEU A 103 1.65 -3.32 6.10
N ALA A 104 1.36 -3.15 4.81
CA ALA A 104 0.22 -2.37 4.33
C ALA A 104 -1.12 -2.93 4.83
N ALA A 105 -1.24 -4.26 4.96
CA ALA A 105 -2.43 -4.91 5.51
C ALA A 105 -2.66 -4.66 7.01
N ARG A 106 -1.60 -4.38 7.76
CA ARG A 106 -1.65 -4.17 9.22
C ARG A 106 -1.71 -2.71 9.63
N ARG A 107 -1.31 -1.81 8.74
CA ARG A 107 -1.10 -0.40 9.03
C ARG A 107 -1.85 0.45 8.03
N THR A 108 -2.94 1.04 8.46
CA THR A 108 -3.73 1.95 7.63
C THR A 108 -3.02 3.28 7.36
N GLY A 109 -1.99 3.64 8.15
CA GLY A 109 -1.31 4.93 8.08
C GLY A 109 -2.22 6.10 8.49
N THR A 110 -1.66 7.28 8.60
CA THR A 110 -2.45 8.51 8.85
C THR A 110 -3.27 8.93 7.62
N GLU A 111 -2.79 8.64 6.43
CA GLU A 111 -3.51 8.95 5.18
C GLU A 111 -4.70 8.01 4.90
N GLY A 112 -4.78 6.86 5.57
CA GLY A 112 -5.96 6.00 5.52
C GLY A 112 -7.22 6.66 6.08
N MET A 113 -7.06 7.64 6.96
CA MET A 113 -8.17 8.44 7.47
C MET A 113 -8.76 9.39 6.44
N SER A 114 -7.95 9.94 5.53
CA SER A 114 -8.41 10.90 4.51
C SER A 114 -9.40 10.29 3.52
N GLY A 115 -9.25 9.00 3.19
CA GLY A 115 -10.22 8.31 2.33
C GLY A 115 -11.57 8.08 3.01
N LEU A 116 -11.57 7.84 4.32
CA LEU A 116 -12.80 7.73 5.12
C LEU A 116 -13.47 9.10 5.28
N GLU A 117 -12.69 10.14 5.61
CA GLU A 117 -13.17 11.52 5.71
C GLU A 117 -13.80 11.98 4.39
N PHE A 118 -13.15 11.70 3.25
CA PHE A 118 -13.68 11.98 1.93
C PHE A 118 -15.07 11.36 1.72
N LEU A 119 -15.29 10.08 2.07
CA LEU A 119 -16.58 9.42 1.93
C LEU A 119 -17.67 10.07 2.78
N ILE A 120 -17.34 10.47 4.01
CA ILE A 120 -18.26 11.17 4.91
C ILE A 120 -18.61 12.55 4.35
N GLU A 121 -17.64 13.27 3.80
CA GLU A 121 -17.85 14.57 3.12
C GLU A 121 -18.73 14.45 1.88
N GLN A 122 -18.70 13.30 1.19
CA GLN A 122 -19.60 13.01 0.08
C GLN A 122 -21.02 12.62 0.53
N GLY A 123 -21.28 12.57 1.83
CA GLY A 123 -22.60 12.33 2.39
C GLY A 123 -22.91 10.88 2.77
N LEU A 124 -21.93 9.97 2.72
CA LEU A 124 -22.16 8.60 3.18
C LEU A 124 -22.34 8.57 4.71
N PRO A 125 -23.32 7.79 5.22
CA PRO A 125 -23.38 7.49 6.64
C PRO A 125 -22.05 6.92 7.14
N VAL A 126 -21.64 7.28 8.35
CA VAL A 126 -20.32 6.87 8.92
C VAL A 126 -20.13 5.36 8.88
N GLU A 127 -21.18 4.59 9.19
CA GLU A 127 -21.12 3.12 9.18
C GLU A 127 -20.87 2.59 7.76
N ASP A 128 -21.59 3.09 6.77
CA ASP A 128 -21.42 2.70 5.36
C ASP A 128 -20.05 3.13 4.83
N ALA A 129 -19.58 4.31 5.20
CA ALA A 129 -18.25 4.81 4.82
C ALA A 129 -17.13 3.91 5.38
N VAL A 130 -17.23 3.50 6.65
CA VAL A 130 -16.27 2.58 7.29
C VAL A 130 -16.29 1.22 6.61
N ASP A 131 -17.49 0.64 6.44
CA ASP A 131 -17.65 -0.69 5.85
C ASP A 131 -17.13 -0.72 4.39
N LEU A 132 -17.48 0.30 3.60
CA LEU A 132 -17.00 0.43 2.23
C LEU A 132 -15.49 0.58 2.19
N TYR A 133 -14.93 1.52 2.96
CA TYR A 133 -13.50 1.78 2.94
C TYR A 133 -12.69 0.54 3.34
N GLN A 134 -13.07 -0.14 4.42
CA GLN A 134 -12.42 -1.38 4.85
C GLN A 134 -12.54 -2.49 3.80
N SER A 135 -13.70 -2.62 3.15
CA SER A 135 -13.92 -3.58 2.08
C SER A 135 -13.01 -3.31 0.89
N LEU A 136 -12.87 -2.04 0.48
CA LEU A 136 -12.01 -1.64 -0.64
C LEU A 136 -10.52 -1.88 -0.34
N VAL A 137 -10.07 -1.54 0.86
CA VAL A 137 -8.68 -1.80 1.30
C VAL A 137 -8.42 -3.31 1.34
N GLY A 138 -9.28 -4.08 2.00
CA GLY A 138 -9.15 -5.52 2.12
C GLY A 138 -9.16 -6.24 0.76
N PHE A 139 -10.09 -5.85 -0.13
CA PHE A 139 -10.16 -6.35 -1.49
C PHE A 139 -8.87 -6.04 -2.27
N THR A 140 -8.39 -4.81 -2.22
CA THR A 140 -7.21 -4.37 -2.98
C THR A 140 -5.94 -5.06 -2.51
N VAL A 141 -5.72 -5.11 -1.19
CA VAL A 141 -4.55 -5.80 -0.60
C VAL A 141 -4.60 -7.30 -0.88
N GLY A 142 -5.75 -7.94 -0.70
CA GLY A 142 -5.94 -9.36 -1.00
C GLY A 142 -5.69 -9.67 -2.46
N TYR A 143 -6.17 -8.80 -3.36
CA TYR A 143 -5.96 -8.96 -4.80
C TYR A 143 -4.50 -8.77 -5.20
N ALA A 144 -3.80 -7.80 -4.62
CA ALA A 144 -2.36 -7.60 -4.82
C ALA A 144 -1.56 -8.83 -4.31
N LEU A 145 -1.95 -9.39 -3.17
CA LEU A 145 -1.35 -10.61 -2.62
C LEU A 145 -1.50 -11.81 -3.56
N LEU A 146 -2.70 -12.01 -4.15
CA LEU A 146 -2.95 -13.06 -5.13
C LEU A 146 -2.10 -12.92 -6.40
N GLY A 147 -1.67 -11.71 -6.74
CA GLY A 147 -0.73 -11.44 -7.83
C GLY A 147 0.76 -11.55 -7.46
N SER A 148 1.08 -11.89 -6.21
CA SER A 148 2.47 -11.99 -5.75
C SER A 148 3.17 -13.25 -6.25
N ALA A 149 4.51 -13.21 -6.30
CA ALA A 149 5.33 -14.34 -6.74
C ALA A 149 5.10 -15.61 -5.88
N ALA A 150 4.77 -15.45 -4.60
CA ALA A 150 4.48 -16.58 -3.71
C ALA A 150 3.21 -17.35 -4.16
N ILE A 151 2.16 -16.64 -4.54
CA ILE A 151 0.93 -17.26 -5.05
C ILE A 151 1.12 -17.77 -6.48
N GLU A 152 1.89 -17.07 -7.32
CA GLU A 152 2.26 -17.54 -8.66
C GLU A 152 2.96 -18.91 -8.61
N ALA A 153 3.82 -19.13 -7.63
CA ALA A 153 4.47 -20.41 -7.41
C ALA A 153 3.46 -21.54 -7.06
N VAL A 154 2.40 -21.23 -6.31
CA VAL A 154 1.30 -22.16 -6.03
C VAL A 154 0.52 -22.48 -7.32
N TRP A 155 0.22 -21.46 -8.13
CA TRP A 155 -0.54 -21.64 -9.37
C TRP A 155 0.24 -22.41 -10.44
N SER A 156 1.56 -22.34 -10.44
CA SER A 156 2.41 -23.09 -11.36
C SER A 156 2.30 -24.62 -11.17
N GLY A 157 1.85 -25.07 -10.01
CA GLY A 157 1.55 -26.48 -9.73
C GLY A 157 0.17 -26.95 -10.18
N LEU A 158 -0.69 -26.05 -10.71
CA LEU A 158 -2.03 -26.37 -11.19
C LEU A 158 -2.00 -26.87 -12.66
N PRO A 159 -3.07 -27.56 -13.11
CA PRO A 159 -3.26 -27.86 -14.53
C PRO A 159 -3.13 -26.58 -15.38
N PRO A 160 -2.41 -26.60 -16.52
CA PRO A 160 -2.10 -25.39 -17.31
C PRO A 160 -3.32 -24.52 -17.62
N ALA A 161 -4.43 -25.12 -18.05
CA ALA A 161 -5.66 -24.40 -18.38
C ALA A 161 -6.23 -23.60 -17.18
N LEU A 162 -6.08 -24.10 -15.94
CA LEU A 162 -6.51 -23.41 -14.73
C LEU A 162 -5.50 -22.33 -14.32
N GLY A 163 -4.21 -22.64 -14.38
CA GLY A 163 -3.15 -21.70 -14.09
C GLY A 163 -3.17 -20.47 -15.03
N ASP A 164 -3.35 -20.69 -16.33
CA ASP A 164 -3.49 -19.63 -17.33
C ASP A 164 -4.73 -18.76 -17.06
N ARG A 165 -5.87 -19.40 -16.77
CA ARG A 165 -7.10 -18.69 -16.43
C ARG A 165 -6.96 -17.81 -15.19
N LEU A 166 -6.23 -18.27 -14.16
CA LEU A 166 -5.95 -17.50 -12.97
C LEU A 166 -4.98 -16.32 -13.23
N ARG A 167 -4.06 -16.46 -14.22
CA ARG A 167 -3.18 -15.38 -14.65
C ARG A 167 -3.90 -14.33 -15.49
N GLU A 168 -4.82 -14.72 -16.35
CA GLU A 168 -5.66 -13.80 -17.14
C GLU A 168 -6.58 -12.93 -16.26
N TRP A 169 -6.82 -13.35 -15.03
CA TRP A 169 -7.78 -12.77 -14.09
C TRP A 169 -7.30 -11.46 -13.42
N ARG A 170 -6.43 -10.67 -14.03
CA ARG A 170 -5.72 -9.62 -13.30
C ARG A 170 -6.38 -8.24 -13.37
N ASP A 171 -6.35 -7.54 -14.48
CA ASP A 171 -6.67 -6.11 -14.48
C ASP A 171 -8.15 -5.80 -14.68
N ASP A 172 -8.76 -6.39 -15.67
CA ASP A 172 -10.18 -6.15 -15.97
C ASP A 172 -11.11 -6.69 -14.86
N THR A 173 -10.73 -7.82 -14.25
CA THR A 173 -11.53 -8.40 -13.15
C THR A 173 -11.42 -7.56 -11.90
N PHE A 174 -10.23 -7.05 -11.56
CA PHE A 174 -10.08 -6.16 -10.42
C PHE A 174 -10.98 -4.93 -10.57
N ARG A 175 -10.86 -4.22 -11.69
CA ARG A 175 -11.67 -3.03 -11.97
C ARG A 175 -13.18 -3.33 -11.94
N ARG A 176 -13.62 -4.40 -12.60
CA ARG A 176 -15.03 -4.79 -12.63
C ARG A 176 -15.58 -5.11 -11.24
N THR A 177 -14.83 -5.85 -10.43
CA THR A 177 -15.23 -6.20 -9.06
C THR A 177 -15.22 -4.97 -8.16
N LEU A 178 -14.22 -4.11 -8.29
CA LEU A 178 -14.15 -2.82 -7.59
C LEU A 178 -15.38 -1.97 -7.88
N ARG A 179 -15.76 -1.82 -9.15
CA ARG A 179 -16.99 -1.13 -9.56
C ARG A 179 -18.25 -1.75 -8.95
N THR A 180 -18.34 -3.07 -8.94
CA THR A 180 -19.49 -3.76 -8.34
C THR A 180 -19.62 -3.43 -6.85
N LEU A 181 -18.50 -3.35 -6.11
CA LEU A 181 -18.52 -2.92 -4.72
C LEU A 181 -18.98 -1.48 -4.56
N LEU A 182 -18.43 -0.57 -5.36
CA LEU A 182 -18.80 0.86 -5.33
C LEU A 182 -20.28 1.09 -5.70
N ASP A 183 -20.76 0.45 -6.76
CA ASP A 183 -22.14 0.56 -7.21
C ASP A 183 -23.14 0.02 -6.17
N GLY A 184 -22.75 -1.00 -5.40
CA GLY A 184 -23.56 -1.51 -4.30
C GLY A 184 -23.89 -0.45 -3.25
N TYR A 185 -22.95 0.44 -2.94
CA TYR A 185 -23.16 1.55 -2.01
C TYR A 185 -23.85 2.75 -2.65
N ARG A 186 -23.54 3.07 -3.90
CA ARG A 186 -24.24 4.11 -4.69
C ARG A 186 -25.76 3.90 -4.74
N HIS A 187 -26.21 2.65 -4.83
CA HIS A 187 -27.64 2.34 -4.92
C HIS A 187 -28.34 2.44 -3.55
N ARG A 188 -27.64 2.25 -2.46
CA ARG A 188 -28.20 2.45 -1.11
C ARG A 188 -28.56 3.92 -0.84
N GLU A 189 -27.71 4.86 -1.27
CA GLU A 189 -27.98 6.29 -1.13
C GLU A 189 -29.22 6.77 -1.90
N ARG A 190 -29.51 6.16 -3.06
CA ARG A 190 -30.65 6.56 -3.91
C ARG A 190 -31.97 5.92 -3.50
N GLY A 191 -31.94 4.97 -2.59
CA GLY A 191 -33.11 4.23 -2.12
C GLY A 191 -33.56 4.59 -0.68
N ALA A 192 -32.83 5.47 0.00
CA ALA A 192 -33.17 6.03 1.30
C ALA A 192 -33.69 7.46 1.17
#